data_fa94950e3ecb575572fb6b955b08062d
#
_entry.id   fa94950e3ecb575572fb6b955b08062d
#
_cell.length_a   1.000
_cell.length_b   1.000
_cell.length_c   1.000
_cell.angle_alpha   90.00
_cell.angle_beta   90.00
_cell.angle_gamma   90.00
#
_symmetry.space_group_name_H-M   'P 1'
#
loop_
_entity.id
_entity.type
_entity.pdbx_description
1 polymer ?
#
loop_
_entity_poly.entity_id
_entity_poly.type
_entity_poly.pdbx_seq_one_letter_code
_entity_poly.pdbx_strand_id
1 'polypeptide(L)'
;MKRYVAPSICYALAVTLWLLSIYCENRSLALADLKTLTGDDVEGAIRWSNYGFTAFAVSCFATALGSWLMPWFKSWERVAFTVSVTLGYTLLAWFVTILLI
;
A
#
# COMPACT_ATOMS: atom_id res chain seq x y z
N MET A 1 -4.08 7.78 25.68
CA MET A 1 -5.03 7.54 24.56
C MET A 1 -4.74 8.41 23.35
N LYS A 2 -4.56 9.71 23.52
CA LYS A 2 -4.26 10.62 22.41
C LYS A 2 -2.96 10.27 21.67
N ARG A 3 -2.01 9.63 22.34
CA ARG A 3 -0.72 9.25 21.74
C ARG A 3 -0.84 8.27 20.59
N TYR A 4 -1.88 7.44 20.60
CA TYR A 4 -2.04 6.37 19.62
C TYR A 4 -3.04 6.72 18.53
N VAL A 5 -3.71 7.88 18.62
CA VAL A 5 -4.72 8.27 17.64
C VAL A 5 -4.09 8.48 16.26
N ALA A 6 -3.03 9.29 16.18
CA ALA A 6 -2.38 9.57 14.91
C ALA A 6 -1.75 8.31 14.28
N PRO A 7 -0.96 7.49 15.03
CA PRO A 7 -0.46 6.24 14.46
C PRO A 7 -1.57 5.28 14.01
N SER A 8 -2.65 5.18 14.80
CA SER A 8 -3.77 4.29 14.46
C SER A 8 -4.45 4.73 13.17
N ILE A 9 -4.66 6.04 12.99
CA ILE A 9 -5.22 6.59 11.75
C ILE A 9 -4.31 6.28 10.56
N CYS A 10 -2.99 6.46 10.73
CA CYS A 10 -2.03 6.18 9.67
C CYS A 10 -2.05 4.71 9.26
N TYR A 11 -2.10 3.79 10.22
CA TYR A 11 -2.17 2.36 9.92
C TYR A 11 -3.49 1.98 9.26
N ALA A 12 -4.60 2.56 9.72
CA ALA A 12 -5.92 2.32 9.12
C ALA A 12 -5.93 2.79 7.66
N LEU A 13 -5.38 3.97 7.39
CA LEU A 13 -5.25 4.48 6.02
C LEU A 13 -4.34 3.58 5.18
N ALA A 14 -3.25 3.09 5.75
CA ALA A 14 -2.33 2.20 5.04
C ALA A 14 -3.04 0.92 4.60
N VAL A 15 -3.79 0.28 5.49
CA VAL A 15 -4.53 -0.94 5.17
C VAL A 15 -5.60 -0.66 4.13
N THR A 16 -6.35 0.43 4.27
CA THR A 16 -7.40 0.82 3.32
C THR A 16 -6.82 1.04 1.93
N LEU A 17 -5.70 1.77 1.84
CA LEU A 17 -5.03 2.03 0.57
C LEU A 17 -4.45 0.76 -0.04
N TRP A 18 -3.96 -0.15 0.79
CA TRP A 18 -3.47 -1.44 0.32
C TRP A 18 -4.60 -2.28 -0.29
N LEU A 19 -5.76 -2.35 0.38
CA LEU A 19 -6.91 -3.06 -0.17
C LEU A 19 -7.38 -2.43 -1.47
N LEU A 20 -7.37 -1.10 -1.55
CA LEU A 20 -7.68 -0.38 -2.78
C LEU A 20 -6.67 -0.71 -3.88
N SER A 21 -5.40 -0.83 -3.54
CA SER A 21 -4.35 -1.24 -4.47
C SER A 21 -4.64 -2.61 -5.06
N ILE A 22 -5.02 -3.59 -4.24
CA ILE A 22 -5.39 -4.93 -4.69
C ILE A 22 -6.57 -4.86 -5.64
N TYR A 23 -7.58 -4.08 -5.31
CA TYR A 23 -8.74 -3.90 -6.18
C TYR A 23 -8.35 -3.32 -7.54
N CYS A 24 -7.51 -2.29 -7.54
CA CYS A 24 -7.04 -1.66 -8.78
C CYS A 24 -6.23 -2.63 -9.64
N GLU A 25 -5.36 -3.43 -9.02
CA GLU A 25 -4.56 -4.43 -9.75
C GLU A 25 -5.45 -5.52 -10.36
N ASN A 26 -6.43 -6.02 -9.61
CA ASN A 26 -7.39 -7.00 -10.12
C ASN A 26 -8.19 -6.42 -11.29
N ARG A 27 -8.58 -5.16 -11.20
CA ARG A 27 -9.30 -4.47 -12.28
C ARG A 27 -8.43 -4.33 -13.52
N SER A 28 -7.15 -3.99 -13.33
CA SER A 28 -6.19 -3.90 -14.42
C SER A 28 -6.04 -5.25 -15.14
N LEU A 29 -5.87 -6.33 -14.37
CA LEU A 29 -5.73 -7.66 -14.93
C LEU A 29 -7.00 -8.11 -15.64
N ALA A 30 -8.18 -7.80 -15.11
CA ALA A 30 -9.45 -8.13 -15.75
C ALA A 30 -9.57 -7.45 -17.11
N LEU A 31 -9.17 -6.19 -17.22
CA LEU A 31 -9.18 -5.49 -18.49
C LEU A 31 -8.18 -6.08 -19.49
N ALA A 32 -7.00 -6.48 -19.00
CA ALA A 32 -5.98 -7.11 -19.83
C ALA A 32 -6.43 -8.49 -20.35
N ASP A 33 -7.17 -9.25 -19.54
CA ASP A 33 -7.65 -10.57 -19.88
C ASP A 33 -8.77 -10.58 -20.92
N LEU A 34 -9.44 -9.46 -21.13
CA LEU A 34 -10.53 -9.37 -22.10
C LEU A 34 -10.09 -9.51 -23.57
N LYS A 35 -8.83 -9.59 -23.84
CA LYS A 35 -8.16 -10.10 -25.06
C LYS A 35 -8.49 -9.43 -26.38
N THR A 36 -9.53 -8.67 -26.48
CA THR A 36 -9.73 -7.79 -27.61
C THR A 36 -9.02 -6.49 -27.29
N LEU A 37 -7.71 -6.55 -27.41
CA LEU A 37 -6.86 -5.41 -27.02
C LEU A 37 -7.02 -4.30 -28.03
N THR A 38 -8.11 -3.54 -27.88
CA THR A 38 -8.21 -2.23 -28.50
C THR A 38 -7.30 -1.30 -27.69
N GLY A 39 -6.85 -0.21 -28.28
CA GLY A 39 -5.99 0.75 -27.58
C GLY A 39 -6.61 1.24 -26.28
N ASP A 40 -7.94 1.36 -26.24
CA ASP A 40 -8.66 1.82 -25.05
C ASP A 40 -8.52 0.85 -23.88
N ASP A 41 -8.56 -0.47 -24.15
CA ASP A 41 -8.44 -1.47 -23.10
C ASP A 41 -7.03 -1.50 -22.51
N VAL A 42 -6.01 -1.32 -23.35
CA VAL A 42 -4.62 -1.25 -22.90
C VAL A 42 -4.42 0.01 -22.04
N GLU A 43 -4.94 1.16 -22.47
CA GLU A 43 -4.84 2.40 -21.69
C GLU A 43 -5.57 2.27 -20.35
N GLY A 44 -6.74 1.63 -20.35
CA GLY A 44 -7.49 1.38 -19.12
C GLY A 44 -6.72 0.50 -18.14
N ALA A 45 -6.12 -0.59 -18.64
CA ALA A 45 -5.33 -1.50 -17.82
C ALA A 45 -4.12 -0.77 -17.22
N ILE A 46 -3.41 0.01 -18.02
CA ILE A 46 -2.25 0.79 -17.54
C ILE A 46 -2.70 1.80 -16.47
N ARG A 47 -3.81 2.47 -16.70
CA ARG A 47 -4.34 3.46 -15.77
C ARG A 47 -4.67 2.83 -14.42
N TRP A 48 -5.38 1.70 -14.40
CA TRP A 48 -5.71 1.00 -13.17
C TRP A 48 -4.46 0.48 -12.46
N SER A 49 -3.48 -0.02 -13.21
CA SER A 49 -2.21 -0.46 -12.64
C SER A 49 -1.46 0.72 -11.99
N ASN A 50 -1.45 1.89 -12.63
CA ASN A 50 -0.83 3.09 -12.06
C ASN A 50 -1.53 3.53 -10.78
N TYR A 51 -2.86 3.49 -10.74
CA TYR A 51 -3.61 3.80 -9.53
C TYR A 51 -3.28 2.82 -8.40
N GLY A 52 -3.22 1.53 -8.72
CA GLY A 52 -2.87 0.51 -7.75
C GLY A 52 -1.47 0.69 -7.20
N PHE A 53 -0.51 0.94 -8.06
CA PHE A 53 0.88 1.19 -7.64
C PHE A 53 0.97 2.44 -6.76
N THR A 54 0.29 3.52 -7.14
CA THR A 54 0.28 4.76 -6.36
C THR A 54 -0.34 4.53 -4.99
N ALA A 55 -1.48 3.82 -4.93
CA ALA A 55 -2.14 3.50 -3.66
C ALA A 55 -1.22 2.66 -2.77
N PHE A 56 -0.52 1.68 -3.33
CA PHE A 56 0.42 0.85 -2.59
C PHE A 56 1.57 1.69 -2.03
N ALA A 57 2.15 2.56 -2.85
CA ALA A 57 3.26 3.42 -2.42
C ALA A 57 2.83 4.35 -1.29
N VAL A 58 1.64 4.94 -1.39
CA VAL A 58 1.11 5.81 -0.33
C VAL A 58 0.83 5.00 0.93
N SER A 59 0.36 3.75 0.81
CA SER A 59 0.12 2.90 1.97
C SER A 59 1.44 2.59 2.70
N CYS A 60 2.52 2.33 1.98
CA CYS A 60 3.84 2.12 2.58
C CYS A 60 4.31 3.38 3.30
N PHE A 61 4.11 4.54 2.68
CA PHE A 61 4.47 5.83 3.29
C PHE A 61 3.65 6.08 4.56
N ALA A 62 2.35 5.79 4.53
CA ALA A 62 1.47 5.94 5.70
C ALA A 62 1.92 5.02 6.84
N THR A 63 2.35 3.80 6.52
CA THR A 63 2.88 2.87 7.52
C THR A 63 4.17 3.43 8.15
N ALA A 64 5.05 3.97 7.34
CA ALA A 64 6.29 4.60 7.83
C ALA A 64 5.96 5.78 8.76
N LEU A 65 5.05 6.64 8.36
CA LEU A 65 4.64 7.78 9.16
C LEU A 65 4.00 7.34 10.47
N GLY A 66 3.11 6.35 10.42
CA GLY A 66 2.49 5.82 11.63
C GLY A 66 3.51 5.24 12.60
N SER A 67 4.49 4.51 12.10
CA SER A 67 5.56 3.95 12.92
C SER A 67 6.42 5.06 13.54
N TRP A 68 6.73 6.09 12.76
CA TRP A 68 7.48 7.23 13.24
C TRP A 68 6.75 7.95 14.37
N LEU A 69 5.43 8.04 14.29
CA LEU A 69 4.60 8.74 15.29
C LEU A 69 4.34 7.93 16.55
N MET A 70 4.74 6.64 16.58
CA MET A 70 4.57 5.81 17.78
C MET A 70 5.41 6.38 18.94
N PRO A 71 4.81 6.49 20.14
CA PRO A 71 5.49 7.10 21.29
C PRO A 71 6.40 6.14 22.07
N TRP A 72 6.64 4.94 21.53
CA TRP A 72 7.35 3.87 22.26
C TRP A 72 8.85 4.03 22.26
N PHE A 73 9.41 4.68 21.25
CA PHE A 73 10.85 4.68 21.01
C PHE A 73 11.42 6.08 20.97
N LYS A 74 12.67 6.20 21.33
CA LYS A 74 13.42 7.44 21.25
C LYS A 74 14.27 7.42 19.98
N SER A 75 14.67 8.58 19.55
CA SER A 75 15.39 8.93 18.32
C SER A 75 15.94 7.78 17.46
N TRP A 76 17.00 7.10 17.88
CA TRP A 76 17.65 6.06 17.08
C TRP A 76 16.80 4.80 16.98
N GLU A 77 16.19 4.39 18.08
CA GLU A 77 15.30 3.25 18.11
C GLU A 77 14.06 3.48 17.25
N ARG A 78 13.57 4.72 17.21
CA ARG A 78 12.45 5.10 16.35
C ARG A 78 12.78 4.90 14.87
N VAL A 79 13.98 5.30 14.46
CA VAL A 79 14.43 5.08 13.07
C VAL A 79 14.49 3.59 12.75
N ALA A 80 15.10 2.80 13.62
CA ALA A 80 15.20 1.36 13.43
C ALA A 80 13.82 0.70 13.37
N PHE A 81 12.93 1.07 14.28
CA PHE A 81 11.56 0.56 14.31
C PHE A 81 10.80 0.92 13.02
N THR A 82 10.87 2.18 12.61
CA THR A 82 10.18 2.66 11.41
C THR A 82 10.66 1.91 10.17
N VAL A 83 11.98 1.77 10.00
CA VAL A 83 12.56 1.07 8.87
C VAL A 83 12.14 -0.40 8.87
N SER A 84 12.24 -1.07 10.04
CA SER A 84 11.90 -2.49 10.16
C SER A 84 10.44 -2.75 9.84
N VAL A 85 9.52 -1.96 10.42
CA VAL A 85 8.08 -2.11 10.20
C VAL A 85 7.73 -1.83 8.73
N THR A 86 8.31 -0.77 8.16
CA THR A 86 8.02 -0.40 6.77
C THR A 86 8.49 -1.49 5.80
N LEU A 87 9.71 -2.00 6.00
CA LEU A 87 10.24 -3.08 5.16
C LEU A 87 9.40 -4.35 5.31
N GLY A 88 9.07 -4.74 6.54
CA GLY A 88 8.25 -5.91 6.80
C GLY A 88 6.87 -5.79 6.18
N TYR A 89 6.23 -4.64 6.34
CA TYR A 89 4.93 -4.35 5.75
C TYR A 89 5.01 -4.42 4.22
N THR A 90 6.00 -3.77 3.63
CA THR A 90 6.14 -3.72 2.18
C THR A 90 6.31 -5.12 1.60
N LEU A 91 7.20 -5.93 2.19
CA LEU A 91 7.45 -7.28 1.72
C LEU A 91 6.22 -8.17 1.90
N LEU A 92 5.58 -8.10 3.07
CA LEU A 92 4.39 -8.90 3.36
C LEU A 92 3.22 -8.50 2.45
N ALA A 93 2.98 -7.21 2.32
CA ALA A 93 1.91 -6.70 1.48
C ALA A 93 2.14 -7.04 0.01
N TRP A 94 3.37 -6.93 -0.47
CA TRP A 94 3.72 -7.32 -1.82
C TRP A 94 3.44 -8.79 -2.08
N PHE A 95 3.89 -9.65 -1.16
CA PHE A 95 3.69 -11.10 -1.27
C PHE A 95 2.21 -11.46 -1.28
N VAL A 96 1.43 -10.91 -0.33
CA VAL A 96 -0.01 -11.15 -0.25
C VAL A 96 -0.73 -10.63 -1.50
N THR A 97 -0.32 -9.47 -2.00
CA THR A 97 -0.90 -8.89 -3.22
C THR A 97 -0.70 -9.83 -4.41
N ILE A 98 0.50 -10.38 -4.56
CA ILE A 98 0.79 -11.35 -5.62
C ILE A 98 -0.11 -12.58 -5.51
N LEU A 99 -0.33 -13.07 -4.29
CA LEU A 99 -1.18 -14.24 -4.07
C LEU A 99 -2.65 -13.96 -4.36
N LEU A 100 -3.11 -12.73 -4.11
CA LEU A 100 -4.52 -12.36 -4.29
C LEU A 100 -4.84 -11.89 -5.70
N ILE A 101 -3.84 -11.55 -6.47
CA ILE A 101 -4.00 -11.22 -7.88
C ILE A 101 -3.97 -12.50 -8.70
#